data_258c1e738f792ec772d73f79a810dce5
#
_entry.id   258c1e738f792ec772d73f79a810dce5
#
_cell.length_a   1.000
_cell.length_b   1.000
_cell.length_c   1.000
_cell.angle_alpha   90.00
_cell.angle_beta   90.00
_cell.angle_gamma   90.00
#
_symmetry.space_group_name_H-M   'P 1'
#
loop_
_entity.id
_entity.type
_entity.pdbx_description
1 polymer ?
#
loop_
_entity_poly.entity_id
_entity_poly.type
_entity_poly.pdbx_seq_one_letter_code
_entity_poly.pdbx_strand_id
1 'polypeptide(L)' 'MQEEQIAGSGNYSTWINKPVLLHVVTEGSLTALKCVIVGESKAVLRVRIDNLWDIHLFKEMILAVEAAVEIRLVN' A
#
# COMPACT_ATOMS: atom_id res chain seq x y z
N MET A 1 -14.28 11.42 9.90
CA MET A 1 -14.09 11.34 8.82
C MET A 1 -12.92 10.72 8.48
N GLN A 2 -12.73 10.18 7.76
CA GLN A 2 -11.68 9.63 7.49
C GLN A 2 -11.18 10.15 6.38
N GLU A 3 -10.17 10.20 6.21
CA GLU A 3 -9.72 10.69 5.17
C GLU A 3 -9.11 9.78 4.37
N GLU A 4 -9.30 9.75 3.25
CA GLU A 4 -8.65 8.96 2.52
C GLU A 4 -7.42 9.43 2.19
N GLN A 5 -6.48 8.68 2.00
CA GLN A 5 -5.21 9.07 1.72
C GLN A 5 -4.98 9.18 0.28
N ILE A 6 -4.56 10.26 -0.17
CA ILE A 6 -4.22 10.45 -1.51
C ILE A 6 -2.82 10.01 -1.69
N ALA A 7 -2.61 9.05 -2.54
CA ALA A 7 -1.30 8.49 -2.68
C ALA A 7 -0.46 9.30 -3.65
N GLY A 8 0.39 8.72 -4.40
CA GLY A 8 1.30 9.41 -5.28
C GLY A 8 2.52 9.84 -4.53
N SER A 9 2.86 11.08 -4.55
CA SER A 9 4.06 11.56 -3.89
C SER A 9 3.88 11.75 -2.40
N GLY A 10 2.80 11.28 -1.83
CA GLY A 10 2.54 11.54 -0.44
C GLY A 10 3.50 10.85 0.50
N ASN A 11 3.26 11.05 1.75
CA ASN A 11 4.08 10.54 2.81
C ASN A 11 3.41 9.31 3.39
N TYR A 12 4.12 8.21 3.41
CA TYR A 12 3.55 6.96 3.86
C TYR A 12 4.05 6.55 5.23
N SER A 13 4.67 7.47 5.96
CA SER A 13 5.31 7.09 7.21
C SER A 13 4.34 6.51 8.22
N THR A 14 3.09 6.92 8.21
CA THR A 14 2.13 6.38 9.16
C THR A 14 1.71 4.96 8.81
N TRP A 15 2.06 4.51 7.61
CA TRP A 15 1.66 3.20 7.16
C TRP A 15 2.78 2.17 7.22
N ILE A 16 3.98 2.59 7.62
CA ILE A 16 5.14 1.69 7.63
C ILE A 16 4.90 0.56 8.62
N ASN A 17 5.19 -0.65 8.16
CA ASN A 17 5.06 -1.86 8.96
C ASN A 17 3.62 -2.21 9.32
N LYS A 18 2.68 -1.66 8.60
CA LYS A 18 1.29 -1.99 8.80
C LYS A 18 0.73 -2.65 7.56
N PRO A 19 -0.16 -3.60 7.70
CA PRO A 19 -0.76 -4.20 6.53
C PRO A 19 -1.69 -3.21 5.86
N VAL A 20 -1.55 -3.08 4.57
CA VAL A 20 -2.32 -2.11 3.80
C VAL A 20 -2.81 -2.74 2.51
N LEU A 21 -3.77 -2.08 1.91
CA LEU A 21 -4.22 -2.40 0.59
C LEU A 21 -3.85 -1.22 -0.28
N LEU A 22 -3.01 -1.43 -1.25
CA LEU A 22 -2.60 -0.38 -2.16
C LEU A 22 -3.34 -0.54 -3.47
N HIS A 23 -3.88 0.56 -3.96
CA HIS A 23 -4.57 0.56 -5.24
C HIS A 23 -3.58 1.10 -6.26
N VAL A 24 -3.15 0.24 -7.16
CA VAL A 24 -2.04 0.52 -8.04
C VAL A 24 -2.50 0.46 -9.49
N VAL A 25 -2.03 1.38 -10.29
CA VAL A 25 -2.36 1.39 -11.70
C VAL A 25 -1.13 0.95 -12.49
N THR A 26 -1.30 -0.09 -13.31
CA THR A 26 -0.23 -0.51 -14.19
C THR A 26 -0.83 -0.76 -15.55
N GLU A 27 -0.26 -0.12 -16.56
CA GLU A 27 -0.68 -0.35 -17.94
C GLU A 27 -2.18 -0.19 -18.11
N GLY A 28 -2.74 0.79 -17.46
CA GLY A 28 -4.16 1.06 -17.61
C GLY A 28 -5.07 0.18 -16.78
N SER A 29 -4.53 -0.71 -16.00
CA SER A 29 -5.32 -1.58 -15.15
C SER A 29 -5.16 -1.21 -13.70
N LEU A 30 -6.23 -1.30 -12.96
CA LEU A 30 -6.21 -1.00 -11.53
C LEU A 30 -6.19 -2.31 -10.76
N THR A 31 -5.26 -2.43 -9.86
CA THR A 31 -5.09 -3.65 -9.07
C THR A 31 -5.00 -3.28 -7.60
N ALA A 32 -5.66 -4.04 -6.77
CA ALA A 32 -5.53 -3.87 -5.33
C ALA A 32 -4.50 -4.87 -4.83
N LEU A 33 -3.50 -4.36 -4.12
CA LEU A 33 -2.38 -5.19 -3.68
C LEU A 33 -2.31 -5.16 -2.16
N LYS A 34 -2.46 -6.32 -1.54
CA LYS A 34 -2.36 -6.41 -0.10
C LYS A 34 -0.92 -6.65 0.27
N CYS A 35 -0.37 -5.81 1.11
CA CYS A 35 1.05 -5.87 1.42
C CYS A 35 1.37 -5.12 2.69
N VAL A 36 2.62 -5.14 3.08
CA VAL A 36 3.10 -4.35 4.21
C VAL A 36 4.17 -3.42 3.65
N ILE A 37 4.05 -2.14 3.94
CA ILE A 37 5.06 -1.19 3.49
C ILE A 37 6.21 -1.29 4.47
N VAL A 38 7.39 -1.62 3.98
CA VAL A 38 8.55 -1.81 4.84
C VAL A 38 9.60 -0.74 4.66
N GLY A 39 9.46 0.10 3.68
CA GLY A 39 10.42 1.20 3.49
C GLY A 39 9.88 2.21 2.53
N GLU A 40 10.42 3.41 2.62
CA GLU A 40 9.95 4.51 1.78
C GLU A 40 11.11 5.39 1.40
N SER A 41 11.19 5.76 0.14
CA SER A 41 12.09 6.78 -0.29
C SER A 41 11.25 7.85 -0.97
N LYS A 42 11.89 8.82 -1.59
CA LYS A 42 11.16 9.94 -2.14
C LYS A 42 10.16 9.50 -3.20
N ALA A 43 10.53 8.61 -4.07
CA ALA A 43 9.68 8.23 -5.20
C ALA A 43 9.23 6.79 -5.17
N VAL A 44 9.68 6.00 -4.22
CA VAL A 44 9.50 4.56 -4.26
C VAL A 44 9.09 4.04 -2.89
N LEU A 45 8.19 3.08 -2.88
CA LEU A 45 7.89 2.33 -1.68
C LEU A 45 8.44 0.92 -1.83
N ARG A 46 9.01 0.40 -0.77
CA ARG A 46 9.37 -1.01 -0.74
C ARG A 46 8.30 -1.71 0.05
N VAL A 47 7.67 -2.70 -0.55
CA VAL A 47 6.56 -3.39 0.08
C VAL A 47 6.84 -4.88 0.13
N ARG A 48 6.30 -5.54 1.14
CA ARG A 48 6.50 -6.96 1.32
C ARG A 48 5.18 -7.68 1.11
N ILE A 49 5.19 -8.68 0.27
CA ILE A 49 4.00 -9.42 -0.08
C ILE A 49 4.13 -10.82 0.47
N ASP A 50 3.12 -11.25 1.21
CA ASP A 50 3.05 -12.59 1.77
C ASP A 50 4.23 -12.92 2.66
N ASN A 51 4.83 -11.90 3.24
CA ASN A 51 5.99 -12.06 4.11
C ASN A 51 7.15 -12.75 3.41
N LEU A 52 7.13 -12.76 2.09
CA LEU A 52 8.17 -13.44 1.34
C LEU A 52 8.87 -12.57 0.35
N TRP A 53 8.16 -11.68 -0.30
CA TRP A 53 8.71 -10.95 -1.42
C TRP A 53 8.75 -9.47 -1.14
N ASP A 54 9.88 -8.84 -1.38
CA ASP A 54 9.97 -7.39 -1.31
C ASP A 54 10.04 -6.88 -2.73
N ILE A 55 9.16 -5.97 -3.06
CA ILE A 55 9.18 -5.35 -4.37
C ILE A 55 9.18 -3.84 -4.18
N HIS A 56 9.58 -3.14 -5.20
CA HIS A 56 9.60 -1.69 -5.18
C HIS A 56 8.50 -1.17 -6.11
N LEU A 57 7.73 -0.23 -5.60
CA LEU A 57 6.67 0.38 -6.38
C LEU A 57 6.92 1.86 -6.48
N PHE A 58 6.78 2.42 -7.66
CA PHE A 58 6.87 3.85 -7.78
C PHE A 58 5.62 4.47 -7.18
N LYS A 59 5.80 5.49 -6.38
CA LYS A 59 4.67 6.14 -5.72
C LYS A 59 3.67 6.68 -6.73
N GLU A 60 4.16 7.10 -7.90
CA GLU A 60 3.25 7.66 -8.89
C GLU A 60 2.28 6.62 -9.44
N MET A 61 2.51 5.34 -9.21
CA MET A 61 1.59 4.32 -9.65
C MET A 61 0.51 4.04 -8.63
N ILE A 62 0.61 4.59 -7.45
CA ILE A 62 -0.30 4.28 -6.36
C ILE A 62 -1.39 5.33 -6.32
N LEU A 63 -2.64 4.90 -6.45
CA LEU A 63 -3.75 5.80 -6.39
C LEU A 63 -4.25 6.02 -4.98
N ALA A 64 -4.18 5.02 -4.15
CA ALA A 64 -4.72 5.14 -2.81
C ALA A 64 -4.16 4.07 -1.91
N VAL A 65 -4.19 4.31 -0.62
CA VAL A 65 -3.78 3.35 0.38
C VAL A 65 -4.85 3.29 1.44
N GLU A 66 -5.13 2.10 1.93
CA GLU A 66 -6.06 1.97 3.03
C GLU A 66 -5.60 0.83 3.91
N ALA A 67 -6.03 0.82 5.13
CA ALA A 67 -5.67 -0.23 6.05
C ALA A 67 -6.26 -1.54 5.57
N ALA A 68 -5.48 -2.59 5.62
CA ALA A 68 -6.00 -3.92 5.28
C ALA A 68 -6.54 -4.50 6.56
N VAL A 69 -7.83 -4.47 6.70
CA VAL A 69 -8.47 -4.94 7.90
C VAL A 69 -8.94 -6.35 7.67
N GLU A 70 -8.54 -7.23 8.61
CA GLU A 70 -8.98 -8.58 8.48
C GLU A 70 -10.13 -8.79 9.35
N ILE A 71 -11.24 -9.21 8.83
CA ILE A 71 -12.42 -9.46 9.62
C ILE A 71 -12.47 -10.91 9.91
N ARG A 72 -12.48 -11.26 11.24
CA ARG A 72 -12.58 -12.61 11.60
C ARG A 72 -13.91 -12.86 12.09
N LEU A 73 -14.58 -13.84 11.58
CA LEU A 73 -15.88 -14.22 12.07
C LEU A 73 -15.66 -15.24 13.13
N VAL A 74 -16.08 -14.91 14.32
CA VAL A 74 -15.88 -15.78 15.43
C VAL A 74 -17.20 -16.38 15.79
N ASN A 75 -17.25 -17.63 15.90
CA ASN A 75 -18.53 -18.25 16.26
C ASN A 75 -18.54 -18.78 17.60
#